data_4fb69cb3fd587618897f67dcdd452f4a
#
_entry.id   4fb69cb3fd587618897f67dcdd452f4a
#
_cell.length_a   1.000
_cell.length_b   1.000
_cell.length_c   1.000
_cell.angle_alpha   90.00
_cell.angle_beta   90.00
_cell.angle_gamma   90.00
#
_symmetry.space_group_name_H-M   'P 1'
#
loop_
_entity.id
_entity.type
_entity.pdbx_description
1 polymer ?
#
loop_
_entity_poly.entity_id
_entity_poly.type
_entity_poly.pdbx_seq_one_letter_code
_entity_poly.pdbx_strand_id
1 'polypeptide(L)'
;MSIYRPASRERKNIKFFADGQYIQEGYKALCWMMRDVVDNHQMHAININLINLLFAQQQYLRDLGRPNPELVLHSGFRTRRHNDSLEGAAKNSQHLSGNAGDFHIERAFLSELAALARRFRVGGIGIYPTFIHNDIGVYREWRK
;
A
#
# COMPACT_ATOMS: atom_id res chain seq x y z
N MET A 1 3.98 9.44 6.93
CA MET A 1 3.65 8.92 5.57
C MET A 1 2.79 9.95 4.85
N SER A 2 3.22 10.39 3.68
CA SER A 2 2.38 11.21 2.78
C SER A 2 1.62 10.27 1.85
N ILE A 3 0.31 10.34 1.85
CA ILE A 3 -0.55 9.40 1.12
C ILE A 3 -1.74 10.12 0.49
N TYR A 4 -2.00 9.81 -0.78
CA TYR A 4 -3.17 10.23 -1.54
C TYR A 4 -3.98 9.03 -1.99
N ARG A 5 -5.30 9.09 -1.81
CA ARG A 5 -6.25 8.08 -2.26
C ARG A 5 -7.15 8.66 -3.35
N PRO A 6 -6.89 8.43 -4.65
CA PRO A 6 -7.69 9.01 -5.73
C PRO A 6 -9.19 8.65 -5.64
N ALA A 7 -9.50 7.40 -5.31
CA ALA A 7 -10.88 6.91 -5.26
C ALA A 7 -11.78 7.62 -4.24
N SER A 8 -11.21 8.18 -3.17
CA SER A 8 -11.94 9.00 -2.18
C SER A 8 -11.52 10.47 -2.20
N ARG A 9 -10.55 10.85 -3.05
CA ARG A 9 -9.95 12.19 -3.14
C ARG A 9 -9.35 12.70 -1.83
N GLU A 10 -8.99 11.79 -0.93
CA GLU A 10 -8.39 12.12 0.35
C GLU A 10 -6.86 12.16 0.23
N ARG A 11 -6.26 13.22 0.79
CA ARG A 11 -4.80 13.37 0.91
C ARG A 11 -4.46 13.66 2.35
N LYS A 12 -3.47 12.93 2.90
CA LYS A 12 -3.03 13.11 4.29
C LYS A 12 -1.52 12.97 4.43
N ASN A 13 -0.97 13.72 5.39
CA ASN A 13 0.38 13.49 5.89
C ASN A 13 0.25 12.95 7.32
N ILE A 14 0.55 11.66 7.51
CA ILE A 14 0.23 10.93 8.74
C ILE A 14 1.53 10.58 9.48
N LYS A 15 1.64 11.06 10.72
CA LYS A 15 2.66 10.63 11.68
C LYS A 15 2.12 9.41 12.42
N PHE A 16 2.65 8.24 12.16
CA PHE A 16 2.20 6.97 12.77
C PHE A 16 3.25 6.31 13.64
N PHE A 17 4.46 6.89 13.69
CA PHE A 17 5.56 6.42 14.52
C PHE A 17 6.38 7.61 15.01
N ALA A 18 6.71 7.64 16.30
CA ALA A 18 7.59 8.62 16.94
C ALA A 18 8.15 8.05 18.25
N ASP A 19 9.33 8.50 18.61
CA ASP A 19 9.96 8.19 19.90
C ASP A 19 10.00 6.68 20.21
N GLY A 20 10.25 5.88 19.15
CA GLY A 20 10.34 4.42 19.26
C GLY A 20 8.98 3.70 19.35
N GLN A 21 7.85 4.40 19.22
CA GLN A 21 6.52 3.82 19.42
C GLN A 21 5.56 4.14 18.27
N TYR A 22 4.61 3.23 18.02
CA TYR A 22 3.52 3.48 17.09
C TYR A 22 2.47 4.39 17.73
N ILE A 23 2.03 5.39 16.96
CA ILE A 23 0.98 6.33 17.35
C ILE A 23 -0.36 5.75 16.90
N GLN A 24 -1.22 5.42 17.85
CA GLN A 24 -2.49 4.75 17.58
C GLN A 24 -3.40 5.54 16.62
N GLU A 25 -3.50 6.85 16.80
CA GLU A 25 -4.30 7.73 15.92
C GLU A 25 -3.75 7.75 14.49
N GLY A 26 -2.43 7.76 14.34
CA GLY A 26 -1.76 7.65 13.04
C GLY A 26 -2.02 6.31 12.38
N TYR A 27 -1.96 5.22 13.14
CA TYR A 27 -2.30 3.89 12.65
C TYR A 27 -3.78 3.80 12.19
N LYS A 28 -4.72 4.29 13.00
CA LYS A 28 -6.14 4.34 12.62
C LYS A 28 -6.37 5.18 11.37
N ALA A 29 -5.67 6.30 11.24
CA ALA A 29 -5.75 7.15 10.05
C ALA A 29 -5.24 6.42 8.80
N LEU A 30 -4.18 5.61 8.90
CA LEU A 30 -3.70 4.77 7.79
C LEU A 30 -4.69 3.65 7.46
N CYS A 31 -5.29 2.99 8.46
CA CYS A 31 -6.36 2.02 8.23
C CYS A 31 -7.54 2.66 7.47
N TRP A 32 -7.90 3.89 7.84
CA TRP A 32 -8.94 4.65 7.13
C TRP A 32 -8.56 4.94 5.68
N MET A 33 -7.33 5.40 5.42
CA MET A 33 -6.86 5.63 4.05
C MET A 33 -6.85 4.34 3.21
N MET A 34 -6.60 3.19 3.84
CA MET A 34 -6.48 1.88 3.17
C MET A 34 -7.79 1.07 3.18
N ARG A 35 -8.92 1.65 3.63
CA ARG A 35 -10.23 1.00 3.65
C ARG A 35 -10.74 0.64 2.25
N ASP A 36 -11.74 -0.21 2.17
CA ASP A 36 -12.45 -0.48 0.92
C ASP A 36 -13.45 0.65 0.63
N VAL A 37 -13.11 1.53 -0.31
CA VAL A 37 -13.97 2.67 -0.70
C VAL A 37 -15.08 2.26 -1.67
N VAL A 38 -14.98 1.09 -2.31
CA VAL A 38 -15.96 0.58 -3.26
C VAL A 38 -17.12 -0.08 -2.53
N ASP A 39 -16.83 -0.79 -1.44
CA ASP A 39 -17.82 -1.47 -0.63
C ASP A 39 -18.12 -0.70 0.67
N ASN A 40 -18.92 0.36 0.57
CA ASN A 40 -19.42 1.17 1.70
C ASN A 40 -18.34 1.66 2.68
N HIS A 41 -17.14 1.98 2.18
CA HIS A 41 -16.03 2.46 3.02
C HIS A 41 -15.68 1.52 4.19
N GLN A 42 -15.80 0.21 3.97
CA GLN A 42 -15.50 -0.75 5.04
C GLN A 42 -14.03 -0.71 5.43
N MET A 43 -13.79 -0.59 6.74
CA MET A 43 -12.48 -0.60 7.34
C MET A 43 -12.07 -2.00 7.79
N HIS A 44 -10.76 -2.22 7.76
CA HIS A 44 -10.12 -3.39 8.36
C HIS A 44 -8.80 -2.96 9.01
N ALA A 45 -8.34 -3.71 9.99
CA ALA A 45 -7.00 -3.52 10.54
C ALA A 45 -5.96 -3.84 9.46
N ILE A 46 -5.14 -2.86 9.13
CA ILE A 46 -4.04 -3.05 8.18
C ILE A 46 -2.81 -3.58 8.92
N ASN A 47 -2.19 -4.61 8.38
CA ASN A 47 -1.01 -5.17 9.00
C ASN A 47 0.10 -4.13 9.08
N ILE A 48 0.65 -3.95 10.27
CA ILE A 48 1.67 -2.93 10.52
C ILE A 48 2.94 -3.15 9.68
N ASN A 49 3.28 -4.40 9.37
CA ASN A 49 4.42 -4.70 8.51
C ASN A 49 4.20 -4.23 7.06
N LEU A 50 2.95 -4.25 6.57
CA LEU A 50 2.62 -3.65 5.27
C LEU A 50 2.82 -2.14 5.32
N ILE A 51 2.32 -1.47 6.36
CA ILE A 51 2.49 -0.02 6.54
C ILE A 51 3.98 0.33 6.55
N ASN A 52 4.79 -0.42 7.29
CA ASN A 52 6.23 -0.23 7.35
C ASN A 52 6.90 -0.44 6.00
N LEU A 53 6.51 -1.47 5.25
CA LEU A 53 7.04 -1.76 3.91
C LEU A 53 6.77 -0.61 2.94
N LEU A 54 5.54 -0.10 2.92
CA LEU A 54 5.15 1.03 2.06
C LEU A 54 5.88 2.32 2.46
N PHE A 55 5.97 2.58 3.76
CA PHE A 55 6.70 3.75 4.28
C PHE A 55 8.19 3.69 4.01
N ALA A 56 8.81 2.51 4.15
CA ALA A 56 10.24 2.33 3.87
C ALA A 56 10.57 2.64 2.40
N GLN A 57 9.70 2.28 1.46
CA GLN A 57 9.88 2.62 0.05
C GLN A 57 9.76 4.14 -0.18
N GLN A 58 8.77 4.78 0.45
CA GLN A 58 8.62 6.24 0.39
C GLN A 58 9.84 6.95 1.00
N GLN A 59 10.32 6.48 2.14
CA GLN A 59 11.47 7.07 2.83
C GLN A 59 12.75 6.90 2.02
N TYR A 60 12.99 5.73 1.44
CA TYR A 60 14.15 5.49 0.59
C TYR A 60 14.21 6.46 -0.60
N LEU A 61 13.08 6.71 -1.26
CA LEU A 61 13.03 7.69 -2.36
C LEU A 61 13.30 9.12 -1.87
N ARG A 62 12.86 9.47 -0.66
CA ARG A 62 13.16 10.76 -0.04
C ARG A 62 14.66 10.90 0.24
N ASP A 63 15.28 9.85 0.77
CA ASP A 63 16.73 9.81 1.07
C ASP A 63 17.59 9.88 -0.21
N LEU A 64 17.04 9.43 -1.34
CA LEU A 64 17.62 9.64 -2.68
C LEU A 64 17.39 11.05 -3.24
N GLY A 65 16.81 11.96 -2.46
CA GLY A 65 16.57 13.36 -2.85
C GLY A 65 15.33 13.57 -3.73
N ARG A 66 14.42 12.59 -3.83
CA ARG A 66 13.14 12.80 -4.54
C ARG A 66 12.27 13.77 -3.75
N PRO A 67 11.87 14.92 -4.32
CA PRO A 67 11.06 15.88 -3.58
C PRO A 67 9.65 15.35 -3.38
N ASN A 68 9.21 15.35 -2.11
CA ASN A 68 7.84 14.98 -1.71
C ASN A 68 7.29 13.71 -2.37
N PRO A 69 7.95 12.55 -2.21
CA PRO A 69 7.49 11.31 -2.82
C PRO A 69 6.17 10.87 -2.15
N GLU A 70 5.04 11.28 -2.71
CA GLU A 70 3.71 10.94 -2.20
C GLU A 70 3.30 9.54 -2.66
N LEU A 71 2.84 8.70 -1.73
CA LEU A 71 2.27 7.40 -2.03
C LEU A 71 0.84 7.57 -2.54
N VAL A 72 0.59 7.21 -3.80
CA VAL A 72 -0.74 7.21 -4.41
C VAL A 72 -1.32 5.81 -4.31
N LEU A 73 -2.30 5.65 -3.43
CA LEU A 73 -2.90 4.36 -3.10
C LEU A 73 -4.10 4.06 -4.00
N HIS A 74 -4.01 3.02 -4.82
CA HIS A 74 -5.09 2.55 -5.69
C HIS A 74 -6.03 1.58 -4.98
N SER A 75 -5.47 0.64 -4.16
CA SER A 75 -6.25 -0.31 -3.38
C SER A 75 -5.50 -0.69 -2.10
N GLY A 76 -6.23 -0.79 -1.00
CA GLY A 76 -5.78 -1.36 0.27
C GLY A 76 -6.58 -2.61 0.62
N PHE A 77 -7.25 -2.61 1.77
CA PHE A 77 -8.21 -3.65 2.12
C PHE A 77 -9.34 -3.76 1.08
N ARG A 78 -9.75 -4.98 0.80
CA ARG A 78 -10.93 -5.30 -0.02
C ARG A 78 -11.84 -6.25 0.75
N THR A 79 -13.14 -5.99 0.72
CA THR A 79 -14.11 -6.96 1.19
C THR A 79 -14.16 -8.17 0.25
N ARG A 80 -14.71 -9.29 0.72
CA ARG A 80 -14.94 -10.47 -0.12
C ARG A 80 -15.77 -10.10 -1.35
N ARG A 81 -16.87 -9.35 -1.15
CA ARG A 81 -17.77 -8.93 -2.23
C ARG A 81 -17.05 -8.12 -3.30
N HIS A 82 -16.25 -7.14 -2.89
CA HIS A 82 -15.48 -6.33 -3.85
C HIS A 82 -14.43 -7.20 -4.58
N ASN A 83 -13.68 -8.03 -3.84
CA ASN A 83 -12.67 -8.88 -4.46
C ASN A 83 -13.27 -9.85 -5.50
N ASP A 84 -14.41 -10.44 -5.20
CA ASP A 84 -15.08 -11.42 -6.07
C ASP A 84 -15.70 -10.74 -7.33
N SER A 85 -15.90 -9.42 -7.30
CA SER A 85 -16.35 -8.64 -8.47
C SER A 85 -15.22 -8.28 -9.43
N LEU A 86 -13.96 -8.45 -9.05
CA LEU A 86 -12.80 -8.11 -9.87
C LEU A 86 -12.37 -9.30 -10.73
N GLU A 87 -12.35 -9.12 -12.03
CA GLU A 87 -11.86 -10.13 -12.96
C GLU A 87 -10.37 -10.47 -12.69
N GLY A 88 -10.07 -11.76 -12.59
CA GLY A 88 -8.71 -12.25 -12.36
C GLY A 88 -8.16 -12.00 -10.96
N ALA A 89 -8.98 -11.55 -10.01
CA ALA A 89 -8.58 -11.46 -8.61
C ALA A 89 -8.43 -12.86 -7.98
N ALA A 90 -7.37 -13.04 -7.19
CA ALA A 90 -7.16 -14.29 -6.46
C ALA A 90 -8.26 -14.47 -5.39
N LYS A 91 -8.81 -15.70 -5.29
CA LYS A 91 -9.83 -16.04 -4.27
C LYS A 91 -9.32 -15.80 -2.84
N ASN A 92 -8.05 -16.09 -2.59
CA ASN A 92 -7.38 -15.87 -1.29
C ASN A 92 -6.40 -14.69 -1.39
N SER A 93 -6.92 -13.55 -1.85
CA SER A 93 -6.14 -12.32 -2.00
C SER A 93 -5.65 -11.79 -0.64
N GLN A 94 -4.41 -11.33 -0.57
CA GLN A 94 -3.85 -10.66 0.61
C GLN A 94 -4.58 -9.34 0.95
N HIS A 95 -5.27 -8.73 0.01
CA HIS A 95 -6.14 -7.57 0.26
C HIS A 95 -7.28 -7.87 1.23
N LEU A 96 -7.81 -9.10 1.23
CA LEU A 96 -8.91 -9.53 2.12
C LEU A 96 -8.55 -9.50 3.60
N SER A 97 -7.26 -9.57 3.91
CA SER A 97 -6.74 -9.60 5.28
C SER A 97 -5.98 -8.33 5.67
N GLY A 98 -6.08 -7.26 4.86
CA GLY A 98 -5.33 -6.03 5.11
C GLY A 98 -3.80 -6.18 5.00
N ASN A 99 -3.35 -7.15 4.24
CA ASN A 99 -1.94 -7.51 4.06
C ASN A 99 -1.34 -7.02 2.74
N ALA A 100 -2.11 -6.32 1.89
CA ALA A 100 -1.68 -5.89 0.57
C ALA A 100 -2.05 -4.44 0.26
N GLY A 101 -1.25 -3.81 -0.60
CA GLY A 101 -1.51 -2.51 -1.18
C GLY A 101 -1.12 -2.43 -2.65
N ASP A 102 -1.99 -1.83 -3.46
CA ASP A 102 -1.74 -1.46 -4.85
C ASP A 102 -1.46 0.04 -4.88
N PHE A 103 -0.28 0.45 -5.34
CA PHE A 103 0.14 1.85 -5.27
C PHE A 103 1.21 2.19 -6.31
N HIS A 104 1.41 3.47 -6.53
CA HIS A 104 2.66 4.02 -7.05
C HIS A 104 3.14 5.14 -6.12
N ILE A 105 4.37 5.61 -6.33
CA ILE A 105 4.87 6.79 -5.61
C ILE A 105 5.15 7.87 -6.66
N GLU A 106 4.67 9.06 -6.40
CA GLU A 106 4.85 10.22 -7.27
C GLU A 106 6.33 10.43 -7.61
N ARG A 107 6.61 10.65 -8.90
CA ARG A 107 7.96 10.88 -9.44
C ARG A 107 8.93 9.70 -9.33
N ALA A 108 8.42 8.49 -9.04
CA ALA A 108 9.17 7.25 -9.13
C ALA A 108 8.70 6.43 -10.33
N PHE A 109 9.62 5.78 -11.02
CA PHE A 109 9.26 4.79 -12.03
C PHE A 109 8.80 3.49 -11.35
N LEU A 110 7.83 2.80 -11.94
CA LEU A 110 7.37 1.51 -11.41
C LEU A 110 8.49 0.46 -11.35
N SER A 111 9.46 0.55 -12.27
CA SER A 111 10.67 -0.30 -12.26
C SER A 111 11.57 -0.02 -11.04
N GLU A 112 11.68 1.23 -10.60
CA GLU A 112 12.41 1.59 -9.37
C GLU A 112 11.70 1.02 -8.14
N LEU A 113 10.38 1.17 -8.06
CA LEU A 113 9.58 0.62 -6.96
C LEU A 113 9.66 -0.91 -6.91
N ALA A 114 9.59 -1.58 -8.05
CA ALA A 114 9.77 -3.02 -8.13
C ALA A 114 11.17 -3.47 -7.71
N ALA A 115 12.22 -2.75 -8.15
CA ALA A 115 13.59 -3.03 -7.73
C ALA A 115 13.78 -2.83 -6.23
N LEU A 116 13.17 -1.80 -5.66
CA LEU A 116 13.20 -1.52 -4.23
C LEU A 116 12.44 -2.59 -3.44
N ALA A 117 11.25 -2.99 -3.89
CA ALA A 117 10.48 -4.06 -3.26
C ALA A 117 11.26 -5.39 -3.22
N ARG A 118 11.97 -5.74 -4.30
CA ARG A 118 12.86 -6.93 -4.34
C ARG A 118 13.95 -6.91 -3.27
N ARG A 119 14.50 -5.72 -2.94
CA ARG A 119 15.53 -5.60 -1.91
C ARG A 119 15.04 -5.98 -0.52
N PHE A 120 13.77 -5.73 -0.22
CA PHE A 120 13.17 -6.12 1.05
C PHE A 120 12.90 -7.63 1.13
N ARG A 121 12.75 -8.32 -0.02
CA ARG A 121 12.48 -9.76 -0.11
C ARG A 121 11.29 -10.20 0.74
N VAL A 122 10.26 -9.36 0.81
CA VAL A 122 9.04 -9.59 1.59
C VAL A 122 7.85 -9.67 0.65
N GLY A 123 7.04 -10.72 0.83
CA GLY A 123 5.72 -10.85 0.21
C GLY A 123 5.68 -10.94 -1.31
N GLY A 124 4.52 -10.64 -1.86
CA GLY A 124 4.27 -10.60 -3.28
C GLY A 124 4.61 -9.25 -3.90
N ILE A 125 5.20 -9.29 -5.09
CA ILE A 125 5.47 -8.13 -5.92
C ILE A 125 4.75 -8.33 -7.25
N GLY A 126 3.67 -7.57 -7.47
CA GLY A 126 2.94 -7.53 -8.74
C GLY A 126 3.27 -6.25 -9.50
N ILE A 127 3.67 -6.37 -10.76
CA ILE A 127 4.00 -5.23 -11.62
C ILE A 127 2.89 -5.08 -12.64
N TYR A 128 2.16 -3.98 -12.56
CA TYR A 128 1.06 -3.61 -13.44
C TYR A 128 1.43 -2.39 -14.27
N PRO A 129 0.70 -2.05 -15.33
CA PRO A 129 1.04 -0.89 -16.18
C PRO A 129 1.09 0.45 -15.46
N THR A 130 0.29 0.65 -14.41
CA THR A 130 0.12 1.95 -13.72
C THR A 130 0.44 1.92 -12.22
N PHE A 131 0.66 0.76 -11.63
CA PHE A 131 0.95 0.60 -10.21
C PHE A 131 1.75 -0.67 -9.93
N ILE A 132 2.26 -0.78 -8.72
CA ILE A 132 2.77 -2.05 -8.19
C ILE A 132 1.86 -2.55 -7.07
N HIS A 133 1.77 -3.86 -6.97
CA HIS A 133 1.23 -4.56 -5.82
C HIS A 133 2.36 -4.94 -4.88
N ASN A 134 2.22 -4.64 -3.59
CA ASN A 134 3.04 -5.26 -2.55
C ASN A 134 2.16 -5.89 -1.47
N ASP A 135 2.57 -7.06 -1.01
CA ASP A 135 1.97 -7.71 0.16
C ASP A 135 3.05 -8.28 1.09
N ILE A 136 2.62 -8.79 2.24
CA ILE A 136 3.51 -9.36 3.26
C ILE A 136 3.37 -10.89 3.39
N GLY A 137 2.85 -11.54 2.36
CA GLY A 137 2.78 -13.01 2.30
C GLY A 137 4.12 -13.66 1.93
N VAL A 138 4.05 -14.83 1.30
CA VAL A 138 5.24 -15.52 0.80
C VAL A 138 5.84 -14.75 -0.38
N TYR A 139 7.18 -14.66 -0.42
CA TYR A 139 7.89 -13.96 -1.51
C TYR A 139 7.59 -14.59 -2.86
N ARG A 140 7.11 -13.78 -3.78
CA ARG A 140 6.80 -14.14 -5.17
C ARG A 140 6.72 -12.90 -6.05
N GLU A 141 6.86 -13.06 -7.35
CA GLU A 141 6.75 -11.95 -8.31
C GLU A 141 5.92 -12.35 -9.52
N TRP A 142 5.19 -11.39 -10.08
CA TRP A 142 4.45 -11.55 -11.34
C TRP A 142 4.32 -10.21 -12.08
N ARG A 143 3.99 -10.28 -13.36
CA ARG A 143 3.66 -9.13 -14.21
C ARG A 143 2.33 -9.37 -14.92
N LYS A 144 1.60 -8.29 -15.11
CA LYS A 144 0.38 -8.27 -15.91
C LYS A 144 0.42 -7.14 -16.92
#